data_f605733f69409fb4d31a7e2ffa156db4
#
_entry.id   f605733f69409fb4d31a7e2ffa156db4
#
_cell.length_a   1.000
_cell.length_b   1.000
_cell.length_c   1.000
_cell.angle_alpha   90.00
_cell.angle_beta   90.00
_cell.angle_gamma   90.00
#
_symmetry.space_group_name_H-M   'P 1'
#
loop_
_entity.id
_entity.type
_entity.pdbx_description
1 polymer ?
#
loop_
_entity_poly.entity_id
_entity_poly.type
_entity_poly.pdbx_seq_one_letter_code
_entity_poly.pdbx_strand_id
1 'polypeptide(L)'
;MSNAFKKHFVLVILFVFPIVIYLLFASGKNNFALLPVLTEEVNEIDEWESLSGEVINFKNNISVLGFWGSEISIKRGDALNLNQKIYKRFYQFEDFQFVMILQKGEQDKVVELKKELREGAGTDLVKWKFVFGTSLQIQSLFNSLKAPLELSPSLSSPYVFIIDKDSNLRGRDDDEDQGMLYGFNSQSVAEINNKMIDDVKVILAEYRRAWKKYNKPETPE
;
A
#
# COMPACT_ATOMS: atom_id res chain seq x y z
N MET A 1 46.50 13.68 -38.77
CA MET A 1 46.39 12.46 -37.97
C MET A 1 46.73 11.26 -38.82
N SER A 2 47.69 10.42 -38.46
CA SER A 2 48.08 9.28 -39.29
C SER A 2 46.94 8.24 -39.32
N ASN A 3 46.80 7.49 -40.41
CA ASN A 3 45.77 6.46 -40.58
C ASN A 3 45.87 5.37 -39.45
N ALA A 4 47.07 5.14 -38.93
CA ALA A 4 47.31 4.23 -37.82
C ALA A 4 46.62 4.74 -36.52
N PHE A 5 46.72 6.05 -36.23
CA PHE A 5 46.10 6.64 -35.03
C PHE A 5 44.54 6.54 -35.11
N LYS A 6 43.95 6.80 -36.27
CA LYS A 6 42.48 6.65 -36.47
C LYS A 6 42.05 5.24 -36.24
N LYS A 7 42.79 4.24 -36.74
CA LYS A 7 42.47 2.82 -36.58
C LYS A 7 42.50 2.40 -35.12
N HIS A 8 43.53 2.76 -34.36
CA HIS A 8 43.64 2.45 -32.92
C HIS A 8 42.53 3.16 -32.11
N PHE A 9 42.23 4.41 -32.43
CA PHE A 9 41.15 5.18 -31.77
C PHE A 9 39.77 4.51 -31.95
N VAL A 10 39.44 4.08 -33.17
CA VAL A 10 38.20 3.36 -33.44
C VAL A 10 38.16 2.02 -32.68
N LEU A 11 39.28 1.32 -32.61
CA LEU A 11 39.40 0.02 -31.95
C LEU A 11 39.22 0.18 -30.41
N VAL A 12 39.81 1.21 -29.81
CA VAL A 12 39.63 1.54 -28.39
C VAL A 12 38.19 1.89 -28.09
N ILE A 13 37.55 2.73 -28.90
CA ILE A 13 36.13 3.04 -28.71
C ILE A 13 35.28 1.77 -28.80
N LEU A 14 35.50 0.94 -29.80
CA LEU A 14 34.70 -0.27 -30.03
C LEU A 14 34.76 -1.28 -28.87
N PHE A 15 35.93 -1.42 -28.23
CA PHE A 15 36.14 -2.41 -27.16
C PHE A 15 35.99 -1.82 -25.75
N VAL A 16 36.52 -0.61 -25.52
CA VAL A 16 36.51 0.00 -24.19
C VAL A 16 35.14 0.59 -23.85
N PHE A 17 34.47 1.22 -24.80
CA PHE A 17 33.18 1.87 -24.58
C PHE A 17 32.09 0.91 -24.06
N PRO A 18 31.88 -0.30 -24.63
CA PRO A 18 30.91 -1.25 -24.08
C PRO A 18 31.24 -1.70 -22.66
N ILE A 19 32.54 -1.86 -22.35
CA ILE A 19 33.02 -2.25 -21.01
C ILE A 19 32.72 -1.11 -20.00
N VAL A 20 32.99 0.13 -20.38
CA VAL A 20 32.70 1.29 -19.54
C VAL A 20 31.20 1.43 -19.28
N ILE A 21 30.36 1.28 -20.31
CA ILE A 21 28.91 1.28 -20.18
C ILE A 21 28.44 0.13 -19.26
N TYR A 22 28.96 -1.07 -19.45
CA TYR A 22 28.63 -2.21 -18.60
C TYR A 22 28.99 -1.95 -17.13
N LEU A 23 30.21 -1.43 -16.88
CA LEU A 23 30.66 -1.07 -15.52
C LEU A 23 29.81 0.05 -14.92
N LEU A 24 29.36 1.02 -15.71
CA LEU A 24 28.50 2.10 -15.28
C LEU A 24 27.13 1.57 -14.83
N PHE A 25 26.53 0.66 -15.60
CA PHE A 25 25.28 0.01 -15.20
C PHE A 25 25.48 -1.00 -14.06
N ALA A 26 26.62 -1.72 -14.02
CA ALA A 26 26.92 -2.66 -12.95
C ALA A 26 27.24 -1.95 -11.61
N SER A 27 27.81 -0.74 -11.67
CA SER A 27 28.08 0.08 -10.48
C SER A 27 26.89 0.92 -10.03
N GLY A 28 25.81 0.95 -10.80
CA GLY A 28 24.61 1.67 -10.46
C GLY A 28 24.04 1.17 -9.14
N LYS A 29 24.11 2.00 -8.09
CA LYS A 29 23.34 1.75 -6.87
C LYS A 29 21.87 1.89 -7.24
N ASN A 30 21.14 0.79 -7.12
CA ASN A 30 19.70 0.83 -7.25
C ASN A 30 19.11 1.60 -6.04
N ASN A 31 19.07 2.92 -6.13
CA ASN A 31 18.34 3.76 -5.20
C ASN A 31 16.84 3.58 -5.52
N PHE A 32 16.20 2.64 -4.84
CA PHE A 32 14.77 2.52 -4.94
C PHE A 32 14.14 3.56 -4.02
N ALA A 33 13.18 4.30 -4.54
CA ALA A 33 12.32 5.11 -3.72
C ALA A 33 11.68 4.20 -2.66
N LEU A 34 11.85 4.55 -1.40
CA LEU A 34 11.13 3.97 -0.28
C LEU A 34 9.92 4.86 -0.03
N LEU A 35 8.81 4.27 0.36
CA LEU A 35 7.67 5.06 0.79
C LEU A 35 7.94 5.56 2.22
N PRO A 36 8.01 6.88 2.48
CA PRO A 36 8.31 7.42 3.80
C PRO A 36 7.39 6.91 4.91
N VAL A 37 7.93 6.75 6.12
CA VAL A 37 7.14 6.57 7.35
C VAL A 37 6.69 7.95 7.82
N LEU A 38 5.39 8.19 7.84
CA LEU A 38 4.81 9.46 8.29
C LEU A 38 4.41 9.43 9.76
N THR A 39 4.00 8.26 10.25
CA THR A 39 3.65 8.05 11.66
C THR A 39 4.07 6.65 12.08
N GLU A 40 4.79 6.56 13.17
CA GLU A 40 5.17 5.29 13.79
C GLU A 40 4.09 4.83 14.78
N GLU A 41 3.98 3.51 14.94
CA GLU A 41 3.18 2.84 15.97
C GLU A 41 1.69 3.26 15.98
N VAL A 42 1.01 3.06 14.84
CA VAL A 42 -0.45 3.16 14.76
C VAL A 42 -1.07 2.10 15.68
N ASN A 43 -2.12 2.47 16.40
CA ASN A 43 -2.81 1.57 17.34
C ASN A 43 -3.27 0.28 16.65
N GLU A 44 -3.08 -0.86 17.30
CA GLU A 44 -3.55 -2.15 16.81
C GLU A 44 -5.05 -2.37 17.02
N ILE A 45 -5.58 -3.38 16.31
CA ILE A 45 -7.01 -3.73 16.27
C ILE A 45 -7.26 -5.21 16.60
N ASP A 46 -6.28 -5.90 17.11
CA ASP A 46 -6.28 -7.35 17.39
C ASP A 46 -7.34 -7.79 18.39
N GLU A 47 -7.76 -6.89 19.28
CA GLU A 47 -8.84 -7.15 20.26
C GLU A 47 -10.25 -6.79 19.72
N TRP A 48 -10.36 -6.35 18.46
CA TRP A 48 -11.64 -5.92 17.92
C TRP A 48 -12.39 -7.06 17.25
N GLU A 49 -13.71 -6.97 17.25
CA GLU A 49 -14.58 -7.94 16.56
C GLU A 49 -14.41 -7.85 15.05
N SER A 50 -14.21 -8.98 14.38
CA SER A 50 -14.17 -9.04 12.91
C SER A 50 -15.37 -9.80 12.36
N LEU A 51 -15.75 -9.51 11.11
CA LEU A 51 -16.85 -10.21 10.43
C LEU A 51 -16.59 -11.72 10.28
N SER A 52 -15.32 -12.11 10.15
CA SER A 52 -14.92 -13.51 10.00
C SER A 52 -14.71 -14.24 11.33
N GLY A 53 -14.69 -13.54 12.45
CA GLY A 53 -14.31 -14.07 13.76
C GLY A 53 -12.80 -14.29 13.92
N GLU A 54 -11.99 -13.97 12.90
CA GLU A 54 -10.53 -14.04 12.96
C GLU A 54 -9.96 -12.81 13.68
N VAL A 55 -8.84 -13.00 14.38
CA VAL A 55 -8.06 -11.87 14.91
C VAL A 55 -7.40 -11.15 13.75
N ILE A 56 -7.68 -9.86 13.60
CA ILE A 56 -7.10 -9.00 12.57
C ILE A 56 -6.12 -8.04 13.22
N ASN A 57 -4.92 -7.94 12.67
CA ASN A 57 -3.88 -7.01 13.12
C ASN A 57 -3.16 -6.36 11.93
N PHE A 58 -2.46 -5.28 12.16
CA PHE A 58 -1.59 -4.64 11.16
C PHE A 58 -0.21 -5.29 11.13
N LYS A 59 0.27 -5.74 12.28
CA LYS A 59 1.61 -6.32 12.40
C LYS A 59 1.79 -7.52 11.47
N ASN A 60 2.92 -7.54 10.77
CA ASN A 60 3.26 -8.52 9.72
C ASN A 60 2.38 -8.46 8.46
N ASN A 61 1.49 -7.48 8.32
CA ASN A 61 0.66 -7.29 7.15
C ASN A 61 0.87 -5.90 6.55
N ILE A 62 0.78 -5.80 5.23
CA ILE A 62 0.64 -4.53 4.52
C ILE A 62 -0.85 -4.29 4.34
N SER A 63 -1.38 -3.29 5.04
CA SER A 63 -2.81 -3.07 5.13
C SER A 63 -3.23 -1.78 4.44
N VAL A 64 -4.29 -1.86 3.64
CA VAL A 64 -5.04 -0.68 3.20
C VAL A 64 -6.15 -0.46 4.21
N LEU A 65 -5.99 0.54 5.07
CA LEU A 65 -6.91 0.88 6.15
C LEU A 65 -7.92 1.92 5.70
N GLY A 66 -9.21 1.64 5.86
CA GLY A 66 -10.30 2.58 5.59
C GLY A 66 -11.25 2.73 6.77
N PHE A 67 -11.82 3.92 6.93
CA PHE A 67 -12.81 4.21 7.97
C PHE A 67 -14.18 4.43 7.31
N TRP A 68 -15.09 3.50 7.51
CA TRP A 68 -16.44 3.57 6.93
C TRP A 68 -17.53 3.89 7.96
N GLY A 69 -17.22 3.74 9.24
CA GLY A 69 -18.12 4.09 10.34
C GLY A 69 -19.49 3.43 10.19
N SER A 70 -20.55 4.22 10.14
CA SER A 70 -21.94 3.78 9.90
C SER A 70 -22.44 4.10 8.49
N GLU A 71 -21.59 4.47 7.55
CA GLU A 71 -21.98 4.94 6.19
C GLU A 71 -21.78 3.91 5.08
N ILE A 72 -21.95 2.62 5.34
CA ILE A 72 -21.68 1.53 4.39
C ILE A 72 -22.40 1.74 3.04
N SER A 73 -23.66 2.19 3.08
CA SER A 73 -24.48 2.32 1.86
C SER A 73 -23.89 3.29 0.84
N ILE A 74 -23.24 4.37 1.30
CA ILE A 74 -22.59 5.34 0.41
C ILE A 74 -21.15 4.95 0.04
N LYS A 75 -20.54 4.01 0.76
CA LYS A 75 -19.18 3.51 0.51
C LYS A 75 -19.07 2.48 -0.61
N ARG A 76 -20.18 2.12 -1.23
CA ARG A 76 -20.20 1.15 -2.34
C ARG A 76 -19.31 1.56 -3.51
N GLY A 77 -19.35 2.85 -3.90
CA GLY A 77 -18.51 3.39 -4.96
C GLY A 77 -17.02 3.34 -4.61
N ASP A 78 -16.69 3.73 -3.38
CA ASP A 78 -15.32 3.68 -2.85
C ASP A 78 -14.80 2.24 -2.86
N ALA A 79 -15.61 1.29 -2.39
CA ALA A 79 -15.29 -0.14 -2.38
C ALA A 79 -15.02 -0.69 -3.79
N LEU A 80 -15.84 -0.32 -4.77
CA LEU A 80 -15.66 -0.74 -6.17
C LEU A 80 -14.37 -0.16 -6.75
N ASN A 81 -14.08 1.13 -6.53
CA ASN A 81 -12.85 1.76 -6.98
C ASN A 81 -11.61 1.06 -6.41
N LEU A 82 -11.58 0.86 -5.09
CA LEU A 82 -10.48 0.19 -4.40
C LEU A 82 -10.31 -1.26 -4.88
N ASN A 83 -11.41 -1.98 -5.05
CA ASN A 83 -11.38 -3.36 -5.50
C ASN A 83 -10.83 -3.48 -6.93
N GLN A 84 -11.31 -2.67 -7.86
CA GLN A 84 -10.89 -2.71 -9.26
C GLN A 84 -9.45 -2.22 -9.47
N LYS A 85 -9.03 -1.18 -8.74
CA LYS A 85 -7.76 -0.51 -8.98
C LYS A 85 -6.61 -1.06 -8.15
N ILE A 86 -6.87 -1.43 -6.90
CA ILE A 86 -5.84 -1.88 -5.96
C ILE A 86 -5.97 -3.38 -5.69
N TYR A 87 -7.11 -3.84 -5.15
CA TYR A 87 -7.26 -5.22 -4.70
C TYR A 87 -6.96 -6.24 -5.81
N LYS A 88 -7.58 -6.13 -6.98
CA LYS A 88 -7.34 -7.04 -8.12
C LYS A 88 -5.88 -7.14 -8.56
N ARG A 89 -5.09 -6.12 -8.33
CA ARG A 89 -3.68 -6.08 -8.71
C ARG A 89 -2.77 -6.73 -7.68
N PHE A 90 -3.13 -6.64 -6.38
CA PHE A 90 -2.22 -6.93 -5.28
C PHE A 90 -2.68 -8.03 -4.33
N TYR A 91 -3.92 -8.53 -4.43
CA TYR A 91 -4.46 -9.55 -3.53
C TYR A 91 -3.66 -10.85 -3.48
N GLN A 92 -2.87 -11.15 -4.51
CA GLN A 92 -2.01 -12.33 -4.55
C GLN A 92 -0.78 -12.25 -3.63
N PHE A 93 -0.42 -11.05 -3.16
CA PHE A 93 0.64 -10.92 -2.16
C PHE A 93 0.14 -11.45 -0.81
N GLU A 94 0.89 -12.38 -0.23
CA GLU A 94 0.47 -13.15 0.95
C GLU A 94 0.09 -12.24 2.12
N ASP A 95 0.92 -11.27 2.42
CA ASP A 95 0.81 -10.37 3.57
C ASP A 95 0.06 -9.06 3.24
N PHE A 96 -0.70 -9.00 2.15
CA PHE A 96 -1.47 -7.83 1.76
C PHE A 96 -2.94 -8.01 2.14
N GLN A 97 -3.53 -7.00 2.78
CA GLN A 97 -4.94 -7.01 3.17
C GLN A 97 -5.61 -5.65 3.06
N PHE A 98 -6.93 -5.66 3.00
CA PHE A 98 -7.79 -4.50 3.20
C PHE A 98 -8.44 -4.60 4.57
N VAL A 99 -8.38 -3.54 5.37
CA VAL A 99 -9.01 -3.45 6.68
C VAL A 99 -9.97 -2.28 6.69
N MET A 100 -11.26 -2.58 6.74
CA MET A 100 -12.32 -1.57 6.79
C MET A 100 -12.89 -1.50 8.19
N ILE A 101 -12.76 -0.33 8.82
CA ILE A 101 -13.22 -0.06 10.18
C ILE A 101 -14.65 0.45 10.13
N LEU A 102 -15.52 -0.22 10.89
CA LEU A 102 -16.94 0.07 10.98
C LEU A 102 -17.40 0.21 12.42
N GLN A 103 -18.54 0.85 12.59
CA GLN A 103 -19.20 0.92 13.88
C GLN A 103 -19.90 -0.41 14.19
N LYS A 104 -19.91 -0.81 15.46
CA LYS A 104 -20.66 -1.98 15.89
C LYS A 104 -22.14 -1.84 15.55
N GLY A 105 -22.76 -2.89 15.04
CA GLY A 105 -24.14 -2.93 14.56
C GLY A 105 -24.29 -2.87 13.04
N GLU A 106 -23.19 -2.69 12.28
CA GLU A 106 -23.22 -2.59 10.82
C GLU A 106 -22.93 -3.95 10.11
N GLN A 107 -22.88 -5.07 10.85
CA GLN A 107 -22.48 -6.38 10.34
C GLN A 107 -23.34 -6.85 9.15
N ASP A 108 -24.69 -6.75 9.26
CA ASP A 108 -25.61 -7.20 8.22
C ASP A 108 -25.44 -6.44 6.91
N LYS A 109 -25.23 -5.12 6.99
CA LYS A 109 -24.97 -4.29 5.81
C LYS A 109 -23.65 -4.64 5.12
N VAL A 110 -22.65 -5.04 5.89
CA VAL A 110 -21.36 -5.51 5.33
C VAL A 110 -21.53 -6.80 4.57
N VAL A 111 -22.34 -7.74 5.07
CA VAL A 111 -22.63 -9.00 4.38
C VAL A 111 -23.27 -8.73 3.01
N GLU A 112 -24.24 -7.81 2.94
CA GLU A 112 -24.87 -7.40 1.69
C GLU A 112 -23.88 -6.77 0.72
N LEU A 113 -23.10 -5.79 1.18
CA LEU A 113 -22.06 -5.14 0.36
C LEU A 113 -21.02 -6.16 -0.16
N LYS A 114 -20.60 -7.10 0.68
CA LYS A 114 -19.65 -8.15 0.29
C LYS A 114 -20.20 -9.03 -0.82
N LYS A 115 -21.49 -9.37 -0.78
CA LYS A 115 -22.18 -10.10 -1.85
C LYS A 115 -22.15 -9.31 -3.16
N GLU A 116 -22.54 -8.05 -3.13
CA GLU A 116 -22.54 -7.17 -4.31
C GLU A 116 -21.13 -6.99 -4.91
N LEU A 117 -20.11 -6.80 -4.09
CA LEU A 117 -18.74 -6.69 -4.54
C LEU A 117 -18.25 -7.98 -5.23
N ARG A 118 -18.64 -9.17 -4.74
CA ARG A 118 -18.31 -10.44 -5.39
C ARG A 118 -18.96 -10.55 -6.76
N GLU A 119 -20.26 -10.24 -6.84
CA GLU A 119 -21.01 -10.32 -8.09
C GLU A 119 -20.54 -9.31 -9.14
N GLY A 120 -20.22 -8.07 -8.72
CA GLY A 120 -19.81 -6.99 -9.62
C GLY A 120 -18.34 -6.99 -9.98
N ALA A 121 -17.47 -7.49 -9.10
CA ALA A 121 -16.04 -7.35 -9.25
C ALA A 121 -15.29 -8.62 -9.67
N GLY A 122 -15.92 -9.81 -9.53
CA GLY A 122 -15.30 -11.08 -9.90
C GLY A 122 -14.05 -11.42 -9.09
N THR A 123 -14.00 -11.02 -7.81
CA THR A 123 -12.93 -11.35 -6.87
C THR A 123 -13.50 -12.06 -5.64
N ASP A 124 -12.69 -12.89 -5.01
CA ASP A 124 -13.09 -13.69 -3.84
C ASP A 124 -13.24 -12.89 -2.55
N LEU A 125 -12.67 -11.68 -2.48
CA LEU A 125 -12.67 -10.77 -1.33
C LEU A 125 -12.13 -11.39 -0.02
N VAL A 126 -11.32 -12.43 -0.10
CA VAL A 126 -10.78 -13.14 1.08
C VAL A 126 -9.95 -12.22 1.96
N LYS A 127 -9.22 -11.28 1.34
CA LYS A 127 -8.35 -10.34 2.06
C LYS A 127 -9.02 -9.00 2.41
N TRP A 128 -10.33 -8.88 2.17
CA TRP A 128 -11.13 -7.79 2.71
C TRP A 128 -11.57 -8.17 4.12
N LYS A 129 -10.99 -7.51 5.11
CA LYS A 129 -11.26 -7.68 6.53
C LYS A 129 -12.14 -6.52 7.01
N PHE A 130 -13.29 -6.85 7.59
CA PHE A 130 -14.22 -5.87 8.16
C PHE A 130 -14.18 -6.01 9.66
N VAL A 131 -13.85 -4.92 10.34
CA VAL A 131 -13.56 -4.88 11.78
C VAL A 131 -14.45 -3.85 12.44
N PHE A 132 -15.04 -4.21 13.57
CA PHE A 132 -16.07 -3.42 14.25
C PHE A 132 -15.57 -2.87 15.58
N GLY A 133 -15.64 -1.56 15.73
CA GLY A 133 -15.26 -0.86 16.95
C GLY A 133 -16.39 -0.01 17.54
N THR A 134 -16.23 0.37 18.79
CA THR A 134 -17.03 1.45 19.39
C THR A 134 -16.58 2.79 18.84
N SER A 135 -17.39 3.85 19.01
CA SER A 135 -17.03 5.18 18.53
C SER A 135 -15.70 5.68 19.13
N LEU A 136 -15.44 5.39 20.42
CA LEU A 136 -14.20 5.77 21.08
C LEU A 136 -12.99 5.01 20.52
N GLN A 137 -13.13 3.73 20.24
CA GLN A 137 -12.07 2.93 19.63
C GLN A 137 -11.72 3.44 18.22
N ILE A 138 -12.74 3.66 17.38
CA ILE A 138 -12.56 4.19 16.02
C ILE A 138 -11.85 5.54 16.05
N GLN A 139 -12.30 6.46 16.90
CA GLN A 139 -11.67 7.78 17.05
C GLN A 139 -10.22 7.67 17.54
N SER A 140 -9.95 6.78 18.51
CA SER A 140 -8.61 6.55 19.04
C SER A 140 -7.67 6.01 17.96
N LEU A 141 -8.12 5.02 17.17
CA LEU A 141 -7.35 4.49 16.06
C LEU A 141 -7.07 5.57 15.00
N PHE A 142 -8.09 6.35 14.62
CA PHE A 142 -7.90 7.43 13.65
C PHE A 142 -6.92 8.50 14.13
N ASN A 143 -7.02 8.90 15.40
CA ASN A 143 -6.12 9.87 16.00
C ASN A 143 -4.66 9.35 16.06
N SER A 144 -4.46 8.03 16.18
CA SER A 144 -3.11 7.45 16.18
C SER A 144 -2.39 7.57 14.83
N LEU A 145 -3.11 7.82 13.73
CA LEU A 145 -2.52 8.15 12.44
C LEU A 145 -1.79 9.49 12.42
N LYS A 146 -2.12 10.39 13.33
CA LYS A 146 -1.57 11.76 13.43
C LYS A 146 -1.64 12.54 12.11
N ALA A 147 -2.58 12.17 11.24
CA ALA A 147 -2.84 12.86 9.99
C ALA A 147 -3.71 14.12 10.25
N PRO A 148 -3.50 15.23 9.52
CA PRO A 148 -4.30 16.44 9.63
C PRO A 148 -5.65 16.28 8.91
N LEU A 149 -6.36 15.22 9.24
CA LEU A 149 -7.65 14.83 8.66
C LEU A 149 -8.64 14.58 9.78
N GLU A 150 -9.92 14.59 9.44
CA GLU A 150 -11.00 14.40 10.41
C GLU A 150 -11.96 13.31 9.94
N LEU A 151 -12.56 12.60 10.88
CA LEU A 151 -13.71 11.72 10.61
C LEU A 151 -14.99 12.56 10.54
N SER A 152 -15.92 12.13 9.69
CA SER A 152 -17.28 12.65 9.69
C SER A 152 -18.00 12.32 11.02
N PRO A 153 -19.15 12.93 11.31
CA PRO A 153 -19.95 12.59 12.49
C PRO A 153 -20.37 11.10 12.52
N SER A 154 -20.43 10.45 11.37
CA SER A 154 -20.67 9.00 11.22
C SER A 154 -19.42 8.14 11.35
N LEU A 155 -18.30 8.71 11.77
CA LEU A 155 -17.00 8.05 11.92
C LEU A 155 -16.43 7.49 10.61
N SER A 156 -16.74 8.14 9.50
CA SER A 156 -16.27 7.75 8.18
C SER A 156 -15.30 8.77 7.59
N SER A 157 -14.44 8.28 6.67
CA SER A 157 -13.50 9.10 5.91
C SER A 157 -13.53 8.68 4.43
N PRO A 158 -13.37 9.61 3.49
CA PRO A 158 -13.12 9.27 2.10
C PRO A 158 -11.69 8.76 1.86
N TYR A 159 -10.79 8.97 2.82
CA TYR A 159 -9.39 8.59 2.70
C TYR A 159 -9.14 7.16 3.18
N VAL A 160 -8.24 6.48 2.47
CA VAL A 160 -7.65 5.20 2.87
C VAL A 160 -6.15 5.37 3.09
N PHE A 161 -5.60 4.59 3.99
CA PHE A 161 -4.23 4.73 4.50
C PHE A 161 -3.44 3.45 4.24
N ILE A 162 -2.14 3.56 4.00
CA ILE A 162 -1.25 2.39 3.88
C ILE A 162 -0.53 2.20 5.21
N ILE A 163 -0.78 1.06 5.85
CA ILE A 163 -0.10 0.65 7.09
C ILE A 163 0.86 -0.48 6.75
N ASP A 164 2.10 -0.37 7.18
CA ASP A 164 3.13 -1.37 6.93
C ASP A 164 3.15 -2.51 7.96
N LYS A 165 4.09 -3.45 7.80
CA LYS A 165 4.22 -4.64 8.66
C LYS A 165 4.66 -4.35 10.10
N ASP A 166 5.17 -3.16 10.34
CA ASP A 166 5.60 -2.69 11.66
C ASP A 166 4.56 -1.75 12.29
N SER A 167 3.33 -1.73 11.73
CA SER A 167 2.19 -0.89 12.14
C SER A 167 2.46 0.61 11.96
N ASN A 168 3.28 1.01 10.99
CA ASN A 168 3.55 2.41 10.68
C ASN A 168 2.69 2.89 9.52
N LEU A 169 2.23 4.14 9.59
CA LEU A 169 1.58 4.83 8.48
C LEU A 169 2.64 5.23 7.45
N ARG A 170 2.42 4.79 6.21
CA ARG A 170 3.29 5.10 5.07
C ARG A 170 2.60 6.06 4.11
N GLY A 171 3.33 7.00 3.55
CA GLY A 171 2.80 7.99 2.60
C GLY A 171 3.92 8.80 1.96
N ARG A 172 3.59 9.93 1.32
CA ARG A 172 4.56 10.80 0.66
C ARG A 172 4.85 12.01 1.53
N ASP A 173 6.10 12.41 1.58
CA ASP A 173 6.56 13.65 2.23
C ASP A 173 6.91 14.76 1.23
N ASP A 174 6.84 14.46 -0.07
CA ASP A 174 7.20 15.32 -1.18
C ASP A 174 6.14 15.32 -2.33
N ASP A 175 4.85 15.11 -1.99
CA ASP A 175 3.79 15.10 -3.01
C ASP A 175 3.64 16.49 -3.66
N GLU A 176 3.62 16.53 -5.00
CA GLU A 176 3.60 17.78 -5.79
C GLU A 176 2.38 18.66 -5.50
N ASP A 177 1.22 18.06 -5.14
CA ASP A 177 -0.02 18.79 -4.93
C ASP A 177 -0.25 19.17 -3.46
N GLN A 178 0.16 18.31 -2.51
CA GLN A 178 -0.21 18.41 -1.09
C GLN A 178 0.99 18.53 -0.14
N GLY A 179 2.22 18.35 -0.65
CA GLY A 179 3.42 18.25 0.17
C GLY A 179 3.45 16.93 0.95
N MET A 180 2.72 16.82 2.05
CA MET A 180 2.56 15.55 2.78
C MET A 180 1.23 14.88 2.45
N LEU A 181 1.29 13.68 1.88
CA LEU A 181 0.13 12.86 1.55
C LEU A 181 0.02 11.68 2.52
N TYR A 182 -0.83 11.81 3.52
CA TYR A 182 -1.06 10.80 4.57
C TYR A 182 -1.97 9.66 4.12
N GLY A 183 -2.90 9.93 3.22
CA GLY A 183 -3.89 8.98 2.75
C GLY A 183 -4.42 9.34 1.37
N PHE A 184 -5.10 8.42 0.74
CA PHE A 184 -5.58 8.51 -0.64
C PHE A 184 -7.10 8.60 -0.67
N ASN A 185 -7.64 9.54 -1.42
CA ASN A 185 -9.08 9.69 -1.58
C ASN A 185 -9.65 8.54 -2.42
N SER A 186 -10.37 7.62 -1.79
CA SER A 186 -10.99 6.44 -2.43
C SER A 186 -12.11 6.79 -3.43
N GLN A 187 -12.63 8.01 -3.37
CA GLN A 187 -13.61 8.53 -4.32
C GLN A 187 -12.95 9.06 -5.61
N SER A 188 -11.67 9.38 -5.55
CA SER A 188 -10.90 9.88 -6.70
C SER A 188 -10.20 8.75 -7.45
N VAL A 189 -10.80 8.29 -8.55
CA VAL A 189 -10.16 7.31 -9.44
C VAL A 189 -8.81 7.80 -9.98
N ALA A 190 -8.67 9.10 -10.19
CA ALA A 190 -7.42 9.71 -10.64
C ALA A 190 -6.32 9.58 -9.57
N GLU A 191 -6.62 9.91 -8.32
CA GLU A 191 -5.66 9.81 -7.22
C GLU A 191 -5.24 8.35 -6.94
N ILE A 192 -6.21 7.43 -6.95
CA ILE A 192 -5.91 6.00 -6.83
C ILE A 192 -4.98 5.54 -7.96
N ASN A 193 -5.25 5.92 -9.22
CA ASN A 193 -4.45 5.49 -10.36
C ASN A 193 -3.05 6.12 -10.39
N ASN A 194 -2.95 7.42 -10.10
CA ASN A 194 -1.73 8.19 -10.34
C ASN A 194 -0.79 8.19 -9.12
N LYS A 195 -1.32 7.90 -7.94
CA LYS A 195 -0.55 7.93 -6.69
C LYS A 195 -0.60 6.60 -5.95
N MET A 196 -1.77 6.16 -5.49
CA MET A 196 -1.91 5.00 -4.62
C MET A 196 -1.38 3.69 -5.22
N ILE A 197 -1.62 3.44 -6.52
CA ILE A 197 -1.14 2.22 -7.19
C ILE A 197 0.39 2.14 -7.12
N ASP A 198 1.08 3.24 -7.35
CA ASP A 198 2.54 3.25 -7.37
C ASP A 198 3.10 3.14 -5.96
N ASP A 199 2.49 3.75 -4.96
CA ASP A 199 2.91 3.65 -3.57
C ASP A 199 2.72 2.23 -3.01
N VAL A 200 1.60 1.57 -3.35
CA VAL A 200 1.41 0.14 -3.01
C VAL A 200 2.45 -0.74 -3.70
N LYS A 201 2.83 -0.48 -4.95
CA LYS A 201 3.93 -1.21 -5.61
C LYS A 201 5.27 -1.01 -4.90
N VAL A 202 5.56 0.24 -4.51
CA VAL A 202 6.82 0.57 -3.83
C VAL A 202 6.93 -0.20 -2.51
N ILE A 203 5.91 -0.13 -1.65
CA ILE A 203 5.94 -0.81 -0.35
C ILE A 203 6.01 -2.35 -0.50
N LEU A 204 5.26 -2.93 -1.43
CA LEU A 204 5.32 -4.36 -1.70
C LEU A 204 6.70 -4.80 -2.22
N ALA A 205 7.34 -3.98 -3.06
CA ALA A 205 8.69 -4.25 -3.55
C ALA A 205 9.75 -4.11 -2.44
N GLU A 206 9.59 -3.16 -1.54
CA GLU A 206 10.44 -2.95 -0.35
C GLU A 206 10.48 -4.22 0.51
N TYR A 207 9.31 -4.72 0.93
CA TYR A 207 9.23 -5.91 1.79
C TYR A 207 9.64 -7.21 1.09
N ARG A 208 9.34 -7.37 -0.20
CA ARG A 208 9.83 -8.52 -0.98
C ARG A 208 11.34 -8.58 -1.06
N ARG A 209 12.03 -7.44 -1.08
CA ARG A 209 13.50 -7.37 -1.10
C ARG A 209 14.11 -7.62 0.25
N ALA A 210 13.53 -7.04 1.29
CA ALA A 210 13.94 -7.33 2.66
C ALA A 210 13.91 -8.84 2.89
N TRP A 211 12.79 -9.49 2.54
CA TRP A 211 12.65 -10.95 2.65
C TRP A 211 13.72 -11.73 1.87
N LYS A 212 14.00 -11.35 0.60
CA LYS A 212 15.04 -11.98 -0.22
C LYS A 212 16.46 -11.78 0.32
N LYS A 213 16.73 -10.65 0.97
CA LYS A 213 18.02 -10.34 1.55
C LYS A 213 18.29 -11.22 2.78
N TYR A 214 17.28 -11.45 3.61
CA TYR A 214 17.40 -12.26 4.83
C TYR A 214 17.37 -13.78 4.55
N ASN A 215 16.69 -14.22 3.49
CA ASN A 215 16.54 -15.64 3.13
C ASN A 215 17.42 -16.07 1.94
N LYS A 216 18.53 -15.38 1.68
CA LYS A 216 19.51 -15.85 0.70
C LYS A 216 20.15 -17.13 1.25
N PRO A 217 20.08 -18.28 0.54
CA PRO A 217 20.81 -19.46 0.95
C PRO A 217 22.30 -19.08 0.98
N GLU A 218 22.96 -19.36 2.12
CA GLU A 218 24.42 -19.28 2.19
C GLU A 218 24.98 -20.19 1.09
N THR A 219 25.68 -19.61 0.13
CA THR A 219 26.42 -20.38 -0.88
C THR A 219 27.52 -21.11 -0.10
N PRO A 220 27.54 -22.46 -0.07
CA PRO A 220 28.66 -23.16 0.55
C PRO A 220 29.92 -22.82 -0.25
N GLU A 221 30.98 -22.40 0.49
CA GLU A 221 32.34 -22.23 -0.03
C GLU A 221 32.92 -23.56 -0.54
#